data_b6cac6ba83c4013994449666700ad3a4
#
_entry.id   b6cac6ba83c4013994449666700ad3a4
#
_cell.length_a   1.000
_cell.length_b   1.000
_cell.length_c   1.000
_cell.angle_alpha   90.00
_cell.angle_beta   90.00
_cell.angle_gamma   90.00
#
_symmetry.space_group_name_H-M   'P 1'
#
loop_
_entity.id
_entity.type
_entity.pdbx_description
1 polymer ?
#
loop_
_entity_poly.entity_id
_entity_poly.type
_entity_poly.pdbx_seq_one_letter_code
_entity_poly.pdbx_strand_id
1 'polypeptide(L)' 'MARRVWWGDFPTTDYASIDPEATIAVLPVAAIEQHGPHLPVSTDTSIMNGMLSTVIDRLPAALDVRILPVQAV' A
#
# COMPACT_ATOMS: atom_id res chain seq x y z
N MET A 1 15.33 10.43 4.26
CA MET A 1 14.86 9.21 4.96
C MET A 1 13.48 8.83 4.43
N ALA A 2 13.28 7.56 4.13
CA ALA A 2 12.00 7.09 3.62
C ALA A 2 10.90 7.22 4.69
N ARG A 3 9.74 7.70 4.27
CA ARG A 3 8.57 7.80 5.14
C ARG A 3 8.01 6.42 5.43
N ARG A 4 7.62 6.18 6.68
CA ARG A 4 6.99 4.94 7.09
C ARG A 4 5.49 5.03 6.82
N VAL A 5 4.97 4.18 5.93
CA VAL A 5 3.55 4.17 5.56
C VAL A 5 2.94 2.76 5.57
N TRP A 6 3.76 1.71 5.53
CA TRP A 6 3.25 0.36 5.50
C TRP A 6 2.69 -0.05 6.85
N TRP A 7 1.50 -0.61 6.84
CA TRP A 7 0.77 -1.00 8.05
C TRP A 7 1.61 -1.86 8.99
N GLY A 8 2.32 -2.84 8.43
CA GLY A 8 3.11 -3.78 9.20
C GLY A 8 4.41 -3.23 9.80
N ASP A 9 4.80 -2.00 9.44
CA ASP A 9 6.02 -1.38 9.95
C ASP A 9 5.80 -0.69 11.29
N PHE A 10 4.57 -0.61 11.76
CA PHE A 10 4.22 0.04 13.02
C PHE A 10 3.94 -1.00 14.10
N PRO A 11 4.44 -0.81 15.32
CA PRO A 11 4.07 -1.70 16.43
C PRO A 11 2.61 -1.51 16.84
N THR A 12 2.04 -2.51 17.48
CA THR A 12 0.65 -2.48 17.92
C THR A 12 0.32 -1.24 18.76
N THR A 13 1.27 -0.81 19.58
CA THR A 13 1.06 0.35 20.46
C THR A 13 0.81 1.65 19.70
N ASP A 14 1.33 1.78 18.48
CA ASP A 14 1.08 2.97 17.66
C ASP A 14 -0.37 3.05 17.23
N TYR A 15 -1.04 1.90 17.03
CA TYR A 15 -2.44 1.87 16.62
C TYR A 15 -3.40 2.25 17.74
N ALA A 16 -3.00 2.09 18.98
CA ALA A 16 -3.80 2.51 20.13
C ALA A 16 -3.94 4.03 20.23
N SER A 17 -3.00 4.78 19.63
CA SER A 17 -2.93 6.23 19.73
C SER A 17 -3.18 6.96 18.41
N ILE A 18 -3.51 6.25 17.31
CA ILE A 18 -3.84 6.94 16.06
C ILE A 18 -5.16 7.69 16.21
N ASP A 19 -5.28 8.79 15.45
CA ASP A 19 -6.53 9.52 15.33
C ASP A 19 -7.32 8.96 14.14
N PRO A 20 -8.42 8.21 14.38
CA PRO A 20 -9.17 7.60 13.28
C PRO A 20 -9.82 8.64 12.36
N GLU A 21 -10.01 9.86 12.84
CA GLU A 21 -10.56 10.95 12.01
C GLU A 21 -9.52 11.54 11.05
N ALA A 22 -8.22 11.37 11.36
CA ALA A 22 -7.13 11.95 10.59
C ALA A 22 -6.25 10.91 9.90
N THR A 23 -6.48 9.63 10.13
CA THR A 23 -5.67 8.54 9.57
C THR A 23 -6.39 7.91 8.38
N ILE A 24 -5.67 7.75 7.27
CA ILE A 24 -6.19 7.11 6.07
C ILE A 24 -5.61 5.70 5.99
N ALA A 25 -6.48 4.69 6.02
CA ALA A 25 -6.09 3.31 5.80
C ALA A 25 -6.33 2.95 4.34
N VAL A 26 -5.32 2.39 3.69
CA VAL A 26 -5.38 2.00 2.28
C VAL A 26 -5.28 0.48 2.19
N LEU A 27 -6.27 -0.13 1.55
CA LEU A 27 -6.25 -1.56 1.24
C LEU A 27 -6.10 -1.73 -0.27
N PRO A 28 -4.87 -1.92 -0.77
CA PRO A 28 -4.68 -2.13 -2.20
C PRO A 28 -5.10 -3.54 -2.60
N VAL A 29 -5.87 -3.66 -3.66
CA VAL A 29 -6.37 -4.93 -4.17
C VAL A 29 -5.91 -5.11 -5.60
N ALA A 30 -5.39 -6.28 -5.91
CA ALA A 30 -4.93 -6.64 -7.25
C ALA A 30 -5.33 -8.08 -7.55
N ALA A 31 -4.85 -8.62 -8.66
CA ALA A 31 -5.18 -9.98 -9.05
C ALA A 31 -3.93 -10.75 -9.48
N ILE A 32 -4.00 -12.05 -9.34
CA ILE A 32 -3.09 -13.01 -9.96
C ILE A 32 -3.93 -13.78 -10.97
N GLU A 33 -3.73 -13.52 -12.26
CA GLU A 33 -4.53 -14.13 -13.32
C GLU A 33 -3.75 -14.12 -14.64
N GLN A 34 -4.20 -14.89 -15.60
CA GLN A 34 -3.52 -14.96 -16.88
C GLN A 34 -3.62 -13.62 -17.64
N HIS A 35 -2.55 -13.26 -18.32
CA HIS A 35 -2.44 -12.02 -19.12
C HIS A 35 -1.84 -12.32 -20.51
N GLY A 36 -2.31 -13.38 -21.13
CA GLY A 36 -1.81 -13.82 -22.43
C GLY A 36 -0.49 -14.57 -22.31
N PRO A 37 0.07 -15.02 -23.45
CA PRO A 37 1.23 -15.90 -23.44
C PRO A 37 2.55 -15.21 -23.06
N HIS A 38 2.61 -13.90 -23.02
CA HIS A 38 3.86 -13.15 -22.87
C HIS A 38 3.98 -12.36 -21.57
N LEU A 39 2.90 -12.20 -20.81
CA LEU A 39 2.92 -11.45 -19.56
C LEU A 39 2.79 -12.41 -18.37
N PRO A 40 3.44 -12.09 -17.24
CA PRO A 40 3.34 -12.91 -16.05
C PRO A 40 1.95 -12.82 -15.42
N VAL A 41 1.56 -13.84 -14.68
CA VAL A 41 0.28 -13.83 -13.95
C VAL A 41 0.22 -12.77 -12.84
N SER A 42 1.37 -12.22 -12.46
CA SER A 42 1.49 -11.17 -11.45
C SER A 42 1.38 -9.74 -12.02
N THR A 43 1.01 -9.59 -13.29
CA THR A 43 1.03 -8.28 -13.96
C THR A 43 0.26 -7.22 -13.18
N ASP A 44 -0.97 -7.50 -12.75
CA ASP A 44 -1.78 -6.52 -12.01
C ASP A 44 -1.14 -6.15 -10.67
N THR A 45 -0.59 -7.14 -9.96
CA THR A 45 0.08 -6.91 -8.68
C THR A 45 1.34 -6.07 -8.86
N SER A 46 2.09 -6.34 -9.92
CA SER A 46 3.30 -5.57 -10.24
C SER A 46 2.97 -4.10 -10.56
N ILE A 47 1.89 -3.88 -11.32
CA ILE A 47 1.41 -2.52 -11.62
C ILE A 47 0.99 -1.81 -10.32
N MET A 48 0.23 -2.49 -9.46
CA MET A 48 -0.20 -1.91 -8.19
C MET A 48 1.00 -1.52 -7.32
N ASN A 49 2.00 -2.37 -7.21
CA ASN A 49 3.20 -2.07 -6.44
C ASN A 49 3.96 -0.87 -7.00
N GLY A 50 4.04 -0.75 -8.33
CA GLY A 50 4.65 0.41 -8.97
C GLY A 50 3.89 1.71 -8.70
N MET A 51 2.56 1.65 -8.77
CA MET A 51 1.72 2.81 -8.47
C MET A 51 1.86 3.24 -7.01
N LEU A 52 1.85 2.29 -6.08
CA LEU A 52 2.02 2.58 -4.65
C LEU A 52 3.36 3.23 -4.36
N SER A 53 4.43 2.74 -4.97
CA SER A 53 5.76 3.33 -4.81
C SER A 53 5.76 4.81 -5.23
N THR A 54 5.13 5.12 -6.35
CA THR A 54 5.03 6.50 -6.84
C THR A 54 4.17 7.36 -5.92
N VAL A 55 3.04 6.83 -5.44
CA VAL A 55 2.15 7.55 -4.52
C VAL A 55 2.87 7.86 -3.22
N ILE A 56 3.57 6.90 -2.65
CA ILE A 56 4.30 7.06 -1.38
C ILE A 56 5.31 8.20 -1.48
N ASP A 57 6.03 8.29 -2.60
CA ASP A 57 7.02 9.34 -2.82
C ASP A 57 6.40 10.74 -2.92
N ARG A 58 5.10 10.82 -3.19
CA ARG A 58 4.39 12.08 -3.44
C ARG A 58 3.39 12.46 -2.36
N LEU A 59 3.25 11.64 -1.31
CA LEU A 59 2.30 11.93 -0.24
C LEU A 59 2.70 13.21 0.51
N PRO A 60 1.75 14.13 0.75
CA PRO A 60 2.00 15.28 1.63
C PRO A 60 2.42 14.83 3.01
N ALA A 61 3.42 15.51 3.59
CA ALA A 61 3.96 15.13 4.89
C ALA A 61 2.92 15.19 6.02
N ALA A 62 1.90 16.04 5.87
CA ALA A 62 0.86 16.22 6.89
C ALA A 62 -0.17 15.07 6.91
N LEU A 63 -0.23 14.23 5.87
CA LEU A 63 -1.17 13.12 5.83
C LEU A 63 -0.63 11.92 6.59
N ASP A 64 -1.45 11.36 7.47
CA ASP A 64 -1.16 10.08 8.11
C ASP A 64 -1.81 8.96 7.28
N VAL A 65 -1.00 8.28 6.49
CA VAL A 65 -1.45 7.22 5.60
C VAL A 65 -0.81 5.89 6.02
N ARG A 66 -1.63 4.87 6.17
CA ARG A 66 -1.19 3.52 6.53
C ARG A 66 -1.68 2.56 5.45
N ILE A 67 -0.74 1.87 4.80
CA ILE A 67 -1.04 1.01 3.64
C ILE A 67 -0.88 -0.45 4.04
N LEU A 68 -1.95 -1.24 3.87
CA LEU A 68 -1.89 -2.68 4.06
C LEU A 68 -1.14 -3.33 2.88
N PRO A 69 -0.63 -4.55 3.07
CA PRO A 69 -0.01 -5.28 1.95
C PRO A 69 -1.00 -5.45 0.79
N VAL A 70 -0.48 -5.48 -0.42
CA VAL A 70 -1.32 -5.72 -1.61
C VAL A 70 -2.00 -7.09 -1.46
N GLN A 71 -3.33 -7.08 -1.59
CA GLN A 71 -4.14 -8.30 -1.57
C GLN A 71 -4.34 -8.78 -2.99
N ALA A 72 -3.62 -9.84 -3.38
CA ALA A 72 -3.73 -10.45 -4.70
C ALA A 72 -4.75 -11.58 -4.65
N VAL A 73 -5.74 -11.52 -5.51
CA VAL A 73 -6.84 -12.47 -5.54
C VAL A 73 -6.72 -13.39 -6.75
#